data_39fa1914de4433b40ef8180a056b0a7f
#
_entry.id   39fa1914de4433b40ef8180a056b0a7f
#
_cell.length_a   1.000
_cell.length_b   1.000
_cell.length_c   1.000
_cell.angle_alpha   90.00
_cell.angle_beta   90.00
_cell.angle_gamma   90.00
#
_symmetry.space_group_name_H-M   'P 1'
#
loop_
_entity.id
_entity.type
_entity.pdbx_description
1 polymer ?
#
loop_
_entity_poly.entity_id
_entity_poly.type
_entity_poly.pdbx_seq_one_letter_code
_entity_poly.pdbx_strand_id
1 'polypeptide(L)'
;MNIEEDHIGDAIRQSAGYLGHFHIGECNRKVPGRGHMPWDEIMRALADIRYDGAVVMEPFVKPGGQVGQDIKVFRDLSGGADEAQMDAMAAEALRFIRQKSKEAQK
;
A
#
# COMPACT_ATOMS: atom_id res chain seq x y z
N MET A 1 -4.08 11.73 -0.28
CA MET A 1 -5.11 11.30 0.69
C MET A 1 -4.48 11.06 2.07
N ASN A 2 -3.57 10.14 2.19
CA ASN A 2 -2.94 9.69 3.43
C ASN A 2 -2.13 10.79 4.21
N ILE A 3 -1.66 11.86 3.56
CA ILE A 3 -0.83 12.90 4.22
C ILE A 3 -1.70 13.98 4.90
N GLU A 4 -2.85 14.30 4.34
CA GLU A 4 -3.65 15.46 4.74
C GLU A 4 -4.93 15.08 5.49
N GLU A 5 -5.39 13.84 5.35
CA GLU A 5 -6.65 13.40 5.92
C GLU A 5 -6.49 12.81 7.32
N ASP A 6 -7.33 13.20 8.24
CA ASP A 6 -7.32 12.67 9.61
C ASP A 6 -7.77 11.20 9.65
N HIS A 7 -8.72 10.84 8.80
CA HIS A 7 -9.27 9.48 8.71
C HIS A 7 -9.28 9.01 7.25
N ILE A 8 -8.38 8.11 6.92
CA ILE A 8 -8.19 7.66 5.56
C ILE A 8 -9.41 6.90 5.02
N GLY A 9 -10.10 6.14 5.84
CA GLY A 9 -11.33 5.43 5.46
C GLY A 9 -12.45 6.39 5.06
N ASP A 10 -12.61 7.50 5.77
CA ASP A 10 -13.62 8.50 5.45
C ASP A 10 -13.30 9.23 4.15
N ALA A 11 -12.02 9.53 3.92
CA ALA A 11 -11.57 10.12 2.66
C ALA A 11 -11.85 9.19 1.47
N ILE A 12 -11.63 7.88 1.63
CA ILE A 12 -11.98 6.88 0.61
C ILE A 12 -13.48 6.88 0.34
N ARG A 13 -14.31 6.87 1.39
CA ARG A 13 -15.79 6.88 1.24
C ARG A 13 -16.28 8.14 0.55
N GLN A 14 -15.71 9.29 0.86
CA GLN A 14 -16.05 10.57 0.22
C GLN A 14 -15.70 10.60 -1.28
N SER A 15 -14.70 9.80 -1.70
CA SER A 15 -14.30 9.70 -3.10
C SER A 15 -15.14 8.70 -3.92
N ALA A 16 -16.16 8.08 -3.32
CA ALA A 16 -16.99 7.08 -3.97
C ALA A 16 -17.57 7.59 -5.30
N GLY A 17 -17.49 6.77 -6.34
CA GLY A 17 -17.93 7.12 -7.69
C GLY A 17 -16.88 7.89 -8.53
N TYR A 18 -15.85 8.42 -7.89
CA TYR A 18 -14.76 9.13 -8.58
C TYR A 18 -13.42 8.39 -8.51
N LEU A 19 -13.31 7.38 -7.63
CA LEU A 19 -12.08 6.62 -7.42
C LEU A 19 -11.88 5.62 -8.56
N GLY A 20 -10.95 5.91 -9.48
CA GLY A 20 -10.68 5.07 -10.65
C GLY A 20 -9.43 4.21 -10.54
N HIS A 21 -8.49 4.57 -9.66
CA HIS A 21 -7.23 3.86 -9.47
C HIS A 21 -6.70 4.09 -8.06
N PHE A 22 -6.18 3.04 -7.42
CA PHE A 22 -5.78 3.13 -6.03
C PHE A 22 -4.38 2.55 -5.81
N HIS A 23 -3.42 3.42 -5.45
CA HIS A 23 -2.09 3.00 -5.04
C HIS A 23 -2.05 2.77 -3.54
N ILE A 24 -1.40 1.68 -3.13
CA ILE A 24 -1.18 1.31 -1.75
C ILE A 24 0.31 1.23 -1.43
N GLY A 25 0.66 1.60 -0.23
CA GLY A 25 2.03 1.52 0.28
C GLY A 25 2.03 1.55 1.80
N GLU A 26 3.18 1.30 2.39
CA GLU A 26 3.37 1.49 3.81
C GLU A 26 3.91 2.89 4.11
N CYS A 27 3.75 3.30 5.37
CA CYS A 27 4.30 4.54 5.88
C CYS A 27 5.84 4.58 5.85
N ASN A 28 6.50 3.44 5.74
CA ASN A 28 7.95 3.25 5.77
C ASN A 28 8.56 2.81 4.43
N ARG A 29 7.88 3.02 3.31
CA ARG A 29 8.33 2.63 1.96
C ARG A 29 8.40 1.12 1.69
N LYS A 30 8.06 0.29 2.66
CA LYS A 30 8.05 -1.16 2.51
C LYS A 30 6.76 -1.64 1.83
N VAL A 31 6.69 -2.95 1.59
CA VAL A 31 5.47 -3.57 1.05
C VAL A 31 4.33 -3.51 2.07
N PRO A 32 3.07 -3.49 1.62
CA PRO A 32 1.90 -3.56 2.50
C PRO A 32 1.98 -4.69 3.52
N GLY A 33 1.67 -4.36 4.78
CA GLY A 33 1.72 -5.28 5.91
C GLY A 33 3.01 -5.20 6.74
N ARG A 34 4.02 -4.48 6.28
CA ARG A 34 5.30 -4.34 6.98
C ARG A 34 5.51 -2.98 7.66
N GLY A 35 4.45 -2.26 7.91
CA GLY A 35 4.43 -0.98 8.61
C GLY A 35 3.24 -0.86 9.53
N HIS A 36 2.65 0.32 9.62
CA HIS A 36 1.54 0.59 10.53
C HIS A 36 0.38 1.34 9.85
N MET A 37 0.19 1.14 8.56
CA MET A 37 -0.99 1.64 7.87
C MET A 37 -2.26 0.92 8.36
N PRO A 38 -3.40 1.63 8.49
CA PRO A 38 -4.65 1.04 9.02
C PRO A 38 -5.35 0.19 7.95
N TRP A 39 -4.81 -0.97 7.63
CA TRP A 39 -5.27 -1.80 6.51
C TRP A 39 -6.71 -2.28 6.66
N ASP A 40 -7.17 -2.55 7.88
CA ASP A 40 -8.57 -2.96 8.10
C ASP A 40 -9.53 -1.83 7.75
N GLU A 41 -9.21 -0.60 8.14
CA GLU A 41 -9.99 0.60 7.81
C GLU A 41 -9.99 0.86 6.30
N ILE A 42 -8.81 0.80 5.67
CA ILE A 42 -8.65 1.05 4.23
C ILE A 42 -9.46 0.04 3.42
N MET A 43 -9.29 -1.24 3.68
CA MET A 43 -9.96 -2.28 2.92
C MET A 43 -11.46 -2.30 3.17
N ARG A 44 -11.91 -1.98 4.39
CA ARG A 44 -13.33 -1.81 4.69
C ARG A 44 -13.94 -0.64 3.91
N ALA A 45 -13.26 0.49 3.86
CA ALA A 45 -13.75 1.65 3.12
C ALA A 45 -13.85 1.39 1.62
N LEU A 46 -12.88 0.68 1.04
CA LEU A 46 -12.94 0.25 -0.36
C LEU A 46 -14.13 -0.71 -0.61
N ALA A 47 -14.39 -1.63 0.31
CA ALA A 47 -15.54 -2.52 0.23
C ALA A 47 -16.86 -1.76 0.33
N ASP A 48 -16.96 -0.79 1.26
CA ASP A 48 -18.15 0.03 1.47
C ASP A 48 -18.56 0.79 0.20
N ILE A 49 -17.57 1.31 -0.56
CA ILE A 49 -17.84 2.00 -1.83
C ILE A 49 -17.91 1.06 -3.04
N ARG A 50 -17.81 -0.26 -2.83
CA ARG A 50 -17.79 -1.28 -3.87
C ARG A 50 -16.73 -1.05 -4.94
N TYR A 51 -15.54 -0.65 -4.49
CA TYR A 51 -14.43 -0.41 -5.40
C TYR A 51 -14.01 -1.71 -6.11
N ASP A 52 -14.03 -1.70 -7.44
CA ASP A 52 -13.69 -2.84 -8.30
C ASP A 52 -12.48 -2.57 -9.21
N GLY A 53 -11.82 -1.43 -9.03
CA GLY A 53 -10.64 -1.05 -9.79
C GLY A 53 -9.36 -1.72 -9.33
N ALA A 54 -8.26 -1.37 -9.99
CA ALA A 54 -6.94 -1.87 -9.65
C ALA A 54 -6.44 -1.31 -8.30
N VAL A 55 -5.78 -2.17 -7.53
CA VAL A 55 -5.02 -1.81 -6.34
C VAL A 55 -3.56 -2.15 -6.61
N VAL A 56 -2.70 -1.15 -6.63
CA VAL A 56 -1.32 -1.26 -7.08
C VAL A 56 -0.36 -0.86 -5.97
N MET A 57 0.69 -1.65 -5.73
CA MET A 57 1.75 -1.31 -4.78
C MET A 57 3.05 -0.93 -5.50
N GLU A 58 3.74 0.06 -4.95
CA GLU A 58 5.05 0.55 -5.42
C GLU A 58 6.02 0.67 -4.24
N PRO A 59 6.55 -0.43 -3.69
CA PRO A 59 7.53 -0.35 -2.61
C PRO A 59 8.86 0.19 -3.11
N PHE A 60 9.49 1.08 -2.34
CA PHE A 60 10.78 1.71 -2.66
C PHE A 60 11.77 1.46 -1.53
N VAL A 61 12.31 0.27 -1.48
CA VAL A 61 13.14 -0.20 -0.35
C VAL A 61 14.65 -0.07 -0.57
N LYS A 62 15.08 0.18 -1.81
CA LYS A 62 16.49 0.33 -2.15
C LYS A 62 16.87 1.78 -2.39
N PRO A 63 18.04 2.25 -1.87
CA PRO A 63 18.61 3.53 -2.26
C PRO A 63 19.20 3.45 -3.67
N GLY A 64 19.53 4.62 -4.22
CA GLY A 64 20.17 4.74 -5.53
C GLY A 64 19.18 4.85 -6.69
N GLY A 65 19.72 5.03 -7.89
CA GLY A 65 18.92 5.34 -9.06
C GLY A 65 18.24 6.71 -8.99
N GLN A 66 17.65 7.16 -10.09
CA GLN A 66 17.00 8.48 -10.14
C GLN A 66 15.78 8.52 -9.22
N VAL A 67 14.92 7.49 -9.27
CA VAL A 67 13.71 7.43 -8.44
C VAL A 67 14.07 7.46 -6.95
N GLY A 68 15.03 6.65 -6.51
CA GLY A 68 15.44 6.60 -5.11
C GLY A 68 15.98 7.95 -4.61
N GLN A 69 16.69 8.69 -5.47
CA GLN A 69 17.18 10.04 -5.17
C GLN A 69 16.03 11.04 -5.09
N ASP A 70 15.12 11.03 -6.03
CA ASP A 70 13.99 11.97 -6.11
C ASP A 70 13.05 11.84 -4.91
N ILE A 71 12.75 10.62 -4.48
CA ILE A 71 11.88 10.35 -3.34
C ILE A 71 12.62 10.23 -2.00
N LYS A 72 13.94 10.49 -1.99
CA LYS A 72 14.79 10.56 -0.80
C LYS A 72 14.86 9.24 0.00
N VAL A 73 15.09 8.14 -0.69
CA VAL A 73 15.45 6.86 -0.07
C VAL A 73 16.95 6.84 0.19
N PHE A 74 17.36 7.08 1.42
CA PHE A 74 18.78 7.26 1.77
C PHE A 74 19.47 6.00 2.27
N ARG A 75 18.71 4.97 2.63
CA ARG A 75 19.24 3.71 3.17
C ARG A 75 18.51 2.52 2.58
N ASP A 76 19.13 1.35 2.63
CA ASP A 76 18.48 0.10 2.25
C ASP A 76 17.46 -0.31 3.31
N LEU A 77 16.18 -0.23 2.98
CA LEU A 77 15.06 -0.60 3.84
C LEU A 77 14.69 -2.09 3.70
N SER A 78 15.33 -2.81 2.79
CA SER A 78 15.07 -4.23 2.52
C SER A 78 15.87 -5.18 3.40
N GLY A 79 16.79 -4.67 4.22
CA GLY A 79 17.70 -5.51 5.01
C GLY A 79 18.72 -6.27 4.17
N GLY A 80 19.16 -5.70 3.04
CA GLY A 80 20.12 -6.32 2.13
C GLY A 80 19.50 -7.36 1.19
N ALA A 81 18.17 -7.32 0.99
CA ALA A 81 17.48 -8.28 0.15
C ALA A 81 17.99 -8.29 -1.30
N ASP A 82 18.15 -9.46 -1.87
CA ASP A 82 18.36 -9.67 -3.28
C ASP A 82 17.02 -9.62 -4.06
N GLU A 83 17.07 -9.78 -5.37
CA GLU A 83 15.90 -9.72 -6.24
C GLU A 83 14.87 -10.81 -5.86
N ALA A 84 15.31 -12.04 -5.65
CA ALA A 84 14.41 -13.14 -5.27
C ALA A 84 13.73 -12.90 -3.92
N GLN A 85 14.44 -12.32 -2.96
CA GLN A 85 13.88 -11.95 -1.67
C GLN A 85 12.88 -10.79 -1.80
N MET A 86 13.13 -9.81 -2.67
CA MET A 86 12.18 -8.73 -2.95
C MET A 86 10.92 -9.26 -3.64
N ASP A 87 11.04 -10.20 -4.56
CA ASP A 87 9.89 -10.88 -5.19
C ASP A 87 9.06 -11.64 -4.15
N ALA A 88 9.71 -12.32 -3.21
CA ALA A 88 9.03 -13.02 -2.10
C ALA A 88 8.28 -12.02 -1.20
N MET A 89 8.85 -10.86 -0.92
CA MET A 89 8.16 -9.79 -0.17
C MET A 89 6.93 -9.27 -0.90
N ALA A 90 7.00 -9.09 -2.22
CA ALA A 90 5.87 -8.67 -3.03
C ALA A 90 4.75 -9.73 -3.03
N ALA A 91 5.11 -11.00 -3.13
CA ALA A 91 4.16 -12.12 -3.06
C ALA A 91 3.48 -12.21 -1.67
N GLU A 92 4.24 -11.97 -0.60
CA GLU A 92 3.69 -11.91 0.76
C GLU A 92 2.68 -10.77 0.90
N ALA A 93 3.02 -9.57 0.41
CA ALA A 93 2.14 -8.43 0.44
C ALA A 93 0.84 -8.66 -0.35
N LEU A 94 0.93 -9.32 -1.49
CA LEU A 94 -0.26 -9.70 -2.27
C LEU A 94 -1.18 -10.63 -1.48
N ARG A 95 -0.63 -11.63 -0.80
CA ARG A 95 -1.43 -12.52 0.06
C ARG A 95 -2.06 -11.76 1.23
N PHE A 96 -1.30 -10.88 1.86
CA PHE A 96 -1.78 -10.03 2.95
C PHE A 96 -2.97 -9.16 2.52
N ILE A 97 -2.84 -8.43 1.43
CA ILE A 97 -3.91 -7.55 0.92
C ILE A 97 -5.15 -8.35 0.49
N ARG A 98 -4.97 -9.50 -0.15
CA ARG A 98 -6.09 -10.40 -0.51
C ARG A 98 -6.83 -10.91 0.72
N GLN A 99 -6.11 -11.23 1.78
CA GLN A 99 -6.73 -11.65 3.05
C GLN A 99 -7.53 -10.49 3.65
N LYS A 100 -6.94 -9.29 3.77
CA LYS A 100 -7.61 -8.10 4.29
C LYS A 100 -8.85 -7.73 3.47
N SER A 101 -8.80 -7.86 2.16
CA SER A 101 -9.96 -7.64 1.28
C SER A 101 -11.09 -8.62 1.58
N LYS A 102 -10.78 -9.91 1.75
CA LYS A 102 -11.79 -10.92 2.12
C LYS A 102 -12.42 -10.65 3.49
N GLU A 103 -11.61 -10.27 4.47
CA GLU A 103 -12.07 -9.92 5.82
C GLU A 103 -13.00 -8.70 5.79
N ALA A 104 -12.71 -7.72 4.96
CA ALA A 104 -13.50 -6.49 4.81
C ALA A 104 -14.89 -6.75 4.18
N GLN A 105 -15.04 -7.81 3.39
CA GLN A 105 -16.31 -8.17 2.72
C GLN A 105 -17.27 -8.95 3.63
N LYS A 106 -16.83 -9.40 4.78
CA LYS A 106 -17.66 -10.09 5.77
C LYS A 106 -18.40 -9.08 6.63
#